data_89baa485853245be62e907942390d37f
#
_entry.id   89baa485853245be62e907942390d37f
#
_cell.length_a   1.000
_cell.length_b   1.000
_cell.length_c   1.000
_cell.angle_alpha   90.00
_cell.angle_beta   90.00
_cell.angle_gamma   90.00
#
_symmetry.space_group_name_H-M   'P 1'
#
loop_
_entity.id
_entity.type
_entity.pdbx_description
1 polymer ?
#
loop_
_entity_poly.entity_id
_entity_poly.type
_entity_poly.pdbx_seq_one_letter_code
_entity_poly.pdbx_strand_id
1 'polypeptide(L)'
;IPAITKVEDATKIFRNGDYVAIDGESGEIYLNPSKEEKEKLKELQENLIEEREELEKFKEEVTKTSDGYVVELVANIGTPADAEIALKNTAEGVGLFRSEFLYMDSDNMPTEEQQFEAYKEVAEKMENRPVIIRTLDVGGDKELKYLHLEKEANPFLGYRAIRLCLDN
;
A
#
# COMPACT_ATOMS: atom_id res chain seq x y z
N ILE A 1 -6.35 -1.36 -8.80
CA ILE A 1 -7.84 -1.43 -8.79
C ILE A 1 -8.32 0.01 -8.77
N PRO A 2 -9.16 0.44 -9.75
CA PRO A 2 -9.74 1.79 -9.73
C PRO A 2 -10.65 1.95 -8.50
N ALA A 3 -10.53 3.11 -7.85
CA ALA A 3 -11.32 3.44 -6.67
C ALA A 3 -11.61 4.95 -6.62
N ILE A 4 -12.83 5.30 -6.23
CA ILE A 4 -13.25 6.68 -5.99
C ILE A 4 -13.76 6.79 -4.55
N THR A 5 -13.28 7.78 -3.83
CA THR A 5 -13.65 8.03 -2.42
C THR A 5 -14.44 9.33 -2.29
N LYS A 6 -15.10 9.52 -1.16
CA LYS A 6 -15.89 10.72 -0.84
C LYS A 6 -17.05 10.99 -1.81
N VAL A 7 -17.70 9.92 -2.28
CA VAL A 7 -18.89 10.02 -3.11
C VAL A 7 -20.09 10.30 -2.20
N GLU A 8 -20.63 11.52 -2.29
CA GLU A 8 -21.81 11.90 -1.51
C GLU A 8 -23.01 11.01 -1.84
N ASP A 9 -23.76 10.61 -0.81
CA ASP A 9 -24.98 9.80 -0.93
C ASP A 9 -24.85 8.52 -1.77
N ALA A 10 -23.63 7.96 -1.93
CA ALA A 10 -23.39 6.76 -2.74
C ALA A 10 -24.37 5.62 -2.43
N THR A 11 -24.63 5.36 -1.15
CA THR A 11 -25.57 4.31 -0.70
C THR A 11 -27.03 4.60 -0.98
N LYS A 12 -27.40 5.85 -1.31
CA LYS A 12 -28.74 6.24 -1.70
C LYS A 12 -28.92 6.24 -3.21
N ILE A 13 -27.84 6.52 -3.96
CA ILE A 13 -27.82 6.65 -5.41
C ILE A 13 -27.71 5.27 -6.06
N PHE A 14 -26.76 4.43 -5.60
CA PHE A 14 -26.51 3.11 -6.19
C PHE A 14 -27.37 2.03 -5.52
N ARG A 15 -27.92 1.14 -6.32
CA ARG A 15 -28.75 0.02 -5.87
C ARG A 15 -28.15 -1.30 -6.33
N ASN A 16 -28.49 -2.36 -5.62
CA ASN A 16 -28.09 -3.71 -6.02
C ASN A 16 -28.68 -4.03 -7.42
N GLY A 17 -27.80 -4.41 -8.35
CA GLY A 17 -28.17 -4.70 -9.73
C GLY A 17 -27.94 -3.56 -10.72
N ASP A 18 -27.56 -2.37 -10.26
CA ASP A 18 -27.14 -1.30 -11.14
C ASP A 18 -25.81 -1.64 -11.83
N TYR A 19 -25.71 -1.25 -13.09
CA TYR A 19 -24.45 -1.28 -13.81
C TYR A 19 -23.71 0.03 -13.54
N VAL A 20 -22.53 -0.08 -12.92
CA VAL A 20 -21.71 1.09 -12.61
C VAL A 20 -20.35 0.96 -13.29
N ALA A 21 -19.91 2.02 -13.96
CA ALA A 21 -18.55 2.15 -14.45
C ALA A 21 -17.87 3.32 -13.73
N ILE A 22 -16.59 3.18 -13.44
CA ILE A 22 -15.81 4.21 -12.77
C ILE A 22 -14.52 4.49 -13.52
N ASP A 23 -14.18 5.76 -13.62
CA ASP A 23 -12.88 6.22 -14.06
C ASP A 23 -12.13 6.77 -12.82
N GLY A 24 -11.11 6.03 -12.38
CA GLY A 24 -10.33 6.39 -11.20
C GLY A 24 -9.34 7.53 -11.42
N GLU A 25 -9.08 7.92 -12.68
CA GLU A 25 -8.19 9.02 -13.03
C GLU A 25 -8.94 10.35 -13.00
N SER A 26 -10.08 10.43 -13.71
CA SER A 26 -10.93 11.63 -13.71
C SER A 26 -11.79 11.77 -12.46
N GLY A 27 -12.02 10.67 -11.72
CA GLY A 27 -12.95 10.63 -10.60
C GLY A 27 -14.42 10.57 -11.00
N GLU A 28 -14.73 10.26 -12.26
CA GLU A 28 -16.08 10.17 -12.78
C GLU A 28 -16.72 8.80 -12.51
N ILE A 29 -18.01 8.84 -12.18
CA ILE A 29 -18.82 7.64 -11.96
C ILE A 29 -20.03 7.68 -12.90
N TYR A 30 -20.21 6.62 -13.65
CA TYR A 30 -21.29 6.45 -14.60
C TYR A 30 -22.28 5.41 -14.09
N LEU A 31 -23.50 5.83 -13.77
CA LEU A 31 -24.60 4.94 -13.39
C LEU A 31 -25.40 4.57 -14.62
N ASN A 32 -25.50 3.28 -14.92
CA ASN A 32 -26.17 2.74 -16.11
C ASN A 32 -25.70 3.44 -17.40
N PRO A 33 -24.38 3.48 -17.69
CA PRO A 33 -23.83 4.23 -18.79
C PRO A 33 -24.43 3.83 -20.14
N SER A 34 -24.61 4.82 -21.01
CA SER A 34 -25.03 4.67 -22.40
C SER A 34 -24.05 3.79 -23.21
N LYS A 35 -24.43 3.42 -24.42
CA LYS A 35 -23.53 2.66 -25.29
C LYS A 35 -22.28 3.47 -25.63
N GLU A 36 -22.42 4.76 -25.91
CA GLU A 36 -21.32 5.66 -26.24
C GLU A 36 -20.34 5.82 -25.07
N GLU A 37 -20.87 5.99 -23.85
CA GLU A 37 -20.03 6.08 -22.65
C GLU A 37 -19.29 4.77 -22.37
N LYS A 38 -19.93 3.62 -22.58
CA LYS A 38 -19.28 2.31 -22.45
C LYS A 38 -18.16 2.11 -23.46
N GLU A 39 -18.37 2.52 -24.71
CA GLU A 39 -17.35 2.43 -25.76
C GLU A 39 -16.15 3.33 -25.41
N LYS A 40 -16.39 4.57 -25.00
CA LYS A 40 -15.34 5.49 -24.55
C LYS A 40 -14.54 4.94 -23.36
N LEU A 41 -15.22 4.42 -22.34
CA LEU A 41 -14.57 3.86 -21.17
C LEU A 41 -13.76 2.58 -21.50
N LYS A 42 -14.25 1.81 -22.47
CA LYS A 42 -13.53 0.63 -22.95
C LYS A 42 -12.25 1.01 -23.71
N GLU A 43 -12.32 2.03 -24.55
CA GLU A 43 -11.14 2.58 -25.24
C GLU A 43 -10.09 3.09 -24.23
N LEU A 44 -10.52 3.83 -23.20
CA LEU A 44 -9.63 4.25 -22.11
C LEU A 44 -9.00 3.06 -21.39
N GLN A 45 -9.76 2.01 -21.13
CA GLN A 45 -9.24 0.78 -20.50
C GLN A 45 -8.22 0.07 -21.39
N GLU A 46 -8.47 -0.01 -22.69
CA GLU A 46 -7.54 -0.61 -23.67
C GLU A 46 -6.23 0.18 -23.72
N ASN A 47 -6.29 1.50 -23.79
CA ASN A 47 -5.10 2.37 -23.76
C ASN A 47 -4.28 2.20 -22.49
N LEU A 48 -4.93 2.09 -21.30
CA LEU A 48 -4.25 1.84 -20.04
C LEU A 48 -3.59 0.45 -19.98
N ILE A 49 -4.17 -0.52 -20.65
CA ILE A 49 -3.58 -1.88 -20.75
C ILE A 49 -2.34 -1.81 -21.64
N GLU A 50 -2.42 -1.18 -22.81
CA GLU A 50 -1.30 -1.01 -23.72
C GLU A 50 -0.14 -0.25 -23.07
N GLU A 51 -0.42 0.83 -22.35
CA GLU A 51 0.59 1.59 -21.61
C GLU A 51 1.29 0.73 -20.55
N ARG A 52 0.53 -0.09 -19.83
CA ARG A 52 1.11 -1.02 -18.85
C ARG A 52 2.00 -2.07 -19.51
N GLU A 53 1.57 -2.63 -20.63
CA GLU A 53 2.36 -3.59 -21.38
C GLU A 53 3.66 -2.97 -21.93
N GLU A 54 3.63 -1.71 -22.30
CA GLU A 54 4.84 -0.97 -22.67
C GLU A 54 5.78 -0.77 -21.48
N LEU A 55 5.25 -0.37 -20.33
CA LEU A 55 6.03 -0.19 -19.09
C LEU A 55 6.66 -1.51 -18.61
N GLU A 56 5.97 -2.65 -18.78
CA GLU A 56 6.53 -3.96 -18.44
C GLU A 56 7.84 -4.26 -19.18
N LYS A 57 8.07 -3.70 -20.35
CA LYS A 57 9.33 -3.90 -21.13
C LYS A 57 10.54 -3.28 -20.44
N PHE A 58 10.33 -2.26 -19.61
CA PHE A 58 11.39 -1.55 -18.87
C PHE A 58 11.67 -2.14 -17.48
N LYS A 59 10.89 -3.12 -17.07
CA LYS A 59 10.90 -3.66 -15.70
C LYS A 59 12.24 -4.26 -15.28
N GLU A 60 12.97 -4.81 -16.25
CA GLU A 60 14.27 -5.46 -16.05
C GLU A 60 15.46 -4.49 -16.28
N GLU A 61 15.18 -3.24 -16.65
CA GLU A 61 16.24 -2.28 -16.93
C GLU A 61 16.81 -1.67 -15.65
N VAL A 62 18.12 -1.46 -15.64
CA VAL A 62 18.78 -0.77 -14.53
C VAL A 62 18.33 0.68 -14.48
N THR A 63 17.74 1.07 -13.35
CA THR A 63 17.26 2.43 -13.16
C THR A 63 18.41 3.40 -12.96
N LYS A 64 18.48 4.38 -13.85
CA LYS A 64 19.53 5.43 -13.81
C LYS A 64 18.98 6.78 -14.24
N THR A 65 19.57 7.83 -13.69
CA THR A 65 19.31 9.20 -14.10
C THR A 65 19.93 9.51 -15.47
N SER A 66 19.55 10.63 -16.11
CA SER A 66 20.08 11.01 -17.42
C SER A 66 21.60 11.25 -17.44
N ASP A 67 22.21 11.58 -16.30
CA ASP A 67 23.65 11.72 -16.12
C ASP A 67 24.35 10.39 -15.76
N GLY A 68 23.61 9.29 -15.71
CA GLY A 68 24.14 7.94 -15.53
C GLY A 68 24.23 7.45 -14.09
N TYR A 69 23.75 8.22 -13.11
CA TYR A 69 23.73 7.79 -11.72
C TYR A 69 22.70 6.66 -11.54
N VAL A 70 23.11 5.52 -10.99
CA VAL A 70 22.23 4.38 -10.71
C VAL A 70 21.43 4.64 -9.45
N VAL A 71 20.12 4.45 -9.52
CA VAL A 71 19.18 4.59 -8.40
C VAL A 71 18.64 3.21 -8.05
N GLU A 72 18.76 2.84 -6.77
CA GLU A 72 18.21 1.59 -6.25
C GLU A 72 16.70 1.72 -6.07
N LEU A 73 15.93 0.79 -6.68
CA LEU A 73 14.48 0.73 -6.57
C LEU A 73 14.05 -0.28 -5.52
N VAL A 74 13.59 0.21 -4.39
CA VAL A 74 13.16 -0.61 -3.26
C VAL A 74 11.66 -0.46 -2.98
N ALA A 75 11.04 -1.52 -2.49
CA ALA A 75 9.61 -1.54 -2.22
C ALA A 75 9.27 -1.04 -0.80
N ASN A 76 8.09 -0.44 -0.66
CA ASN A 76 7.43 -0.25 0.63
C ASN A 76 6.39 -1.35 0.82
N ILE A 77 6.50 -2.12 1.89
CA ILE A 77 5.59 -3.22 2.19
C ILE A 77 4.92 -3.04 3.56
N GLY A 78 3.75 -3.64 3.74
CA GLY A 78 3.01 -3.68 5.00
C GLY A 78 2.86 -5.10 5.55
N THR A 79 2.91 -6.11 4.68
CA THR A 79 2.74 -7.52 5.03
C THR A 79 3.81 -8.40 4.38
N PRO A 80 4.08 -9.61 4.91
CA PRO A 80 4.97 -10.56 4.24
C PRO A 80 4.53 -10.99 2.84
N ALA A 81 3.22 -10.94 2.56
CA ALA A 81 2.69 -11.24 1.22
C ALA A 81 3.11 -10.20 0.17
N ASP A 82 3.30 -8.94 0.57
CA ASP A 82 3.72 -7.87 -0.33
C ASP A 82 5.14 -8.09 -0.88
N ALA A 83 5.98 -8.86 -0.17
CA ALA A 83 7.33 -9.18 -0.64
C ALA A 83 7.32 -9.94 -1.97
N GLU A 84 6.36 -10.85 -2.18
CA GLU A 84 6.21 -11.56 -3.45
C GLU A 84 5.81 -10.61 -4.59
N ILE A 85 4.95 -9.64 -4.28
CA ILE A 85 4.53 -8.62 -5.25
C ILE A 85 5.72 -7.72 -5.59
N ALA A 86 6.52 -7.34 -4.58
CA ALA A 86 7.73 -6.55 -4.77
C ALA A 86 8.72 -7.28 -5.69
N LEU A 87 8.98 -8.57 -5.46
CA LEU A 87 9.85 -9.39 -6.30
C LEU A 87 9.33 -9.53 -7.73
N LYS A 88 8.03 -9.76 -7.91
CA LYS A 88 7.39 -9.80 -9.23
C LYS A 88 7.54 -8.48 -10.00
N ASN A 89 7.67 -7.37 -9.29
CA ASN A 89 7.93 -6.05 -9.86
C ASN A 89 9.41 -5.65 -9.84
N THR A 90 10.31 -6.64 -9.71
CA THR A 90 11.77 -6.49 -9.77
C THR A 90 12.36 -5.52 -8.75
N ALA A 91 11.72 -5.40 -7.56
CA ALA A 91 12.27 -4.60 -6.48
C ALA A 91 13.65 -5.13 -6.06
N GLU A 92 14.61 -4.22 -5.93
CA GLU A 92 15.99 -4.51 -5.53
C GLU A 92 16.13 -4.72 -4.02
N GLY A 93 15.07 -4.43 -3.27
CA GLY A 93 15.02 -4.63 -1.81
C GLY A 93 13.70 -4.15 -1.21
N VAL A 94 13.62 -4.21 0.10
CA VAL A 94 12.56 -3.58 0.89
C VAL A 94 13.14 -2.37 1.60
N GLY A 95 12.79 -1.18 1.12
CA GLY A 95 13.23 0.10 1.69
C GLY A 95 12.45 0.47 2.94
N LEU A 96 11.26 -0.07 3.11
CA LEU A 96 10.45 0.13 4.31
C LEU A 96 9.43 -1.01 4.49
N PHE A 97 9.67 -1.85 5.50
CA PHE A 97 8.62 -2.73 6.03
C PHE A 97 7.94 -2.02 7.19
N ARG A 98 6.68 -1.66 6.99
CA ARG A 98 5.85 -0.95 7.98
C ARG A 98 5.28 -1.95 8.97
N SER A 99 5.99 -2.20 10.06
CA SER A 99 5.61 -3.18 11.07
C SER A 99 4.26 -2.88 11.75
N GLU A 100 3.76 -1.65 11.68
CA GLU A 100 2.48 -1.25 12.28
C GLU A 100 1.29 -2.06 11.77
N PHE A 101 1.35 -2.56 10.54
CA PHE A 101 0.27 -3.40 10.00
C PHE A 101 0.11 -4.72 10.76
N LEU A 102 1.21 -5.31 11.28
CA LEU A 102 1.16 -6.49 12.13
C LEU A 102 0.34 -6.23 13.41
N TYR A 103 0.39 -5.00 13.89
CA TYR A 103 -0.32 -4.59 15.10
C TYR A 103 -1.76 -4.15 14.79
N MET A 104 -1.98 -3.46 13.68
CA MET A 104 -3.31 -2.94 13.29
C MET A 104 -4.27 -4.06 12.88
N ASP A 105 -3.76 -5.13 12.29
CA ASP A 105 -4.53 -6.28 11.83
C ASP A 105 -4.76 -7.33 12.94
N SER A 106 -4.22 -7.08 14.14
CA SER A 106 -4.38 -7.95 15.32
C SER A 106 -5.39 -7.40 16.32
N ASP A 107 -6.13 -8.28 16.97
CA ASP A 107 -7.00 -7.91 18.09
C ASP A 107 -6.23 -7.74 19.41
N ASN A 108 -5.00 -8.24 19.49
CA ASN A 108 -4.11 -8.16 20.63
C ASN A 108 -2.70 -7.78 20.19
N MET A 109 -1.86 -7.39 21.14
CA MET A 109 -0.44 -7.11 20.89
C MET A 109 0.23 -8.34 20.27
N PRO A 110 0.87 -8.24 19.09
CA PRO A 110 1.60 -9.34 18.48
C PRO A 110 2.73 -9.81 19.40
N THR A 111 2.83 -11.11 19.58
CA THR A 111 3.94 -11.70 20.35
C THR A 111 5.26 -11.52 19.61
N GLU A 112 6.38 -11.64 20.34
CA GLU A 112 7.72 -11.65 19.75
C GLU A 112 7.85 -12.70 18.64
N GLU A 113 7.31 -13.89 18.86
CA GLU A 113 7.34 -14.98 17.88
C GLU A 113 6.55 -14.63 16.60
N GLN A 114 5.38 -14.02 16.72
CA GLN A 114 4.60 -13.57 15.57
C GLN A 114 5.33 -12.51 14.76
N GLN A 115 5.97 -11.58 15.43
CA GLN A 115 6.79 -10.56 14.77
C GLN A 115 8.02 -11.18 14.10
N PHE A 116 8.71 -12.08 14.82
CA PHE A 116 9.87 -12.79 14.30
C PHE A 116 9.54 -13.57 13.03
N GLU A 117 8.47 -14.37 13.03
CA GLU A 117 8.08 -15.15 11.84
C GLU A 117 7.73 -14.23 10.67
N ALA A 118 7.05 -13.09 10.87
CA ALA A 118 6.76 -12.14 9.83
C ALA A 118 8.03 -11.51 9.23
N TYR A 119 8.98 -11.11 10.07
CA TYR A 119 10.24 -10.51 9.61
C TYR A 119 11.13 -11.55 8.91
N LYS A 120 11.21 -12.76 9.45
CA LYS A 120 11.92 -13.88 8.86
C LYS A 120 11.37 -14.23 7.47
N GLU A 121 10.06 -14.36 7.35
CA GLU A 121 9.41 -14.66 6.06
C GLU A 121 9.80 -13.63 4.98
N VAL A 122 9.78 -12.34 5.32
CA VAL A 122 10.21 -11.29 4.38
C VAL A 122 11.69 -11.42 4.05
N ALA A 123 12.55 -11.61 5.07
CA ALA A 123 13.99 -11.73 4.86
C ALA A 123 14.35 -12.94 3.98
N GLU A 124 13.70 -14.09 4.21
CA GLU A 124 13.90 -15.31 3.43
C GLU A 124 13.43 -15.13 1.98
N LYS A 125 12.25 -14.52 1.75
CA LYS A 125 11.74 -14.21 0.40
C LYS A 125 12.66 -13.25 -0.36
N MET A 126 13.17 -12.24 0.32
CA MET A 126 14.05 -11.24 -0.31
C MET A 126 15.48 -11.76 -0.53
N GLU A 127 15.85 -12.90 0.02
CA GLU A 127 17.15 -13.56 -0.11
C GLU A 127 18.31 -12.62 0.28
N ASN A 128 19.17 -12.26 -0.68
CA ASN A 128 20.33 -11.38 -0.47
C ASN A 128 20.01 -9.88 -0.65
N ARG A 129 18.75 -9.51 -0.88
CA ARG A 129 18.32 -8.14 -1.03
C ARG A 129 18.15 -7.47 0.33
N PRO A 130 18.44 -6.17 0.45
CA PRO A 130 18.27 -5.44 1.71
C PRO A 130 16.81 -5.39 2.14
N VAL A 131 16.58 -5.54 3.45
CA VAL A 131 15.26 -5.38 4.07
C VAL A 131 15.38 -4.42 5.25
N ILE A 132 14.77 -3.25 5.13
CA ILE A 132 14.70 -2.26 6.20
C ILE A 132 13.36 -2.39 6.90
N ILE A 133 13.39 -2.80 8.16
CA ILE A 133 12.21 -2.95 9.00
C ILE A 133 12.10 -1.71 9.89
N ARG A 134 10.98 -1.00 9.80
CA ARG A 134 10.66 0.06 10.76
C ARG A 134 10.13 -0.56 12.04
N THR A 135 10.71 -0.21 13.18
CA THR A 135 10.12 -0.54 14.49
C THR A 135 8.76 0.12 14.61
N LEU A 136 7.93 -0.36 15.56
CA LEU A 136 6.56 0.10 15.75
C LEU A 136 6.47 1.64 15.76
N ASP A 137 5.71 2.18 14.81
CA ASP A 137 5.41 3.62 14.70
C ASP A 137 3.91 3.85 14.84
N VAL A 138 3.43 3.72 16.07
CA VAL A 138 2.03 3.90 16.48
C VAL A 138 1.91 5.07 17.42
N GLY A 139 0.76 5.73 17.41
CA GLY A 139 0.42 6.93 18.16
C GLY A 139 0.00 8.08 17.25
N GLY A 140 -0.73 9.03 17.78
CA GLY A 140 -1.29 10.15 17.02
C GLY A 140 -2.51 9.76 16.20
N ASP A 141 -2.31 9.53 14.91
CA ASP A 141 -3.35 9.15 13.94
C ASP A 141 -3.62 7.65 13.85
N LYS A 142 -2.74 6.83 14.44
CA LYS A 142 -2.83 5.36 14.43
C LYS A 142 -3.12 4.85 15.82
N GLU A 143 -4.39 4.65 16.14
CA GLU A 143 -4.81 4.08 17.41
C GLU A 143 -4.93 2.55 17.30
N LEU A 144 -4.37 1.84 18.29
CA LEU A 144 -4.57 0.40 18.48
C LEU A 144 -5.62 0.19 19.56
N LYS A 145 -6.62 -0.65 19.30
CA LYS A 145 -7.77 -0.87 20.19
C LYS A 145 -7.37 -1.39 21.59
N TYR A 146 -6.26 -2.10 21.66
CA TYR A 146 -5.75 -2.74 22.87
C TYR A 146 -4.61 -1.96 23.54
N LEU A 147 -4.14 -0.87 22.94
CA LEU A 147 -3.10 -0.01 23.48
C LEU A 147 -3.70 1.35 23.86
N HIS A 148 -3.96 1.52 25.14
CA HIS A 148 -4.54 2.75 25.67
C HIS A 148 -3.44 3.79 25.90
N LEU A 149 -3.24 4.66 24.93
CA LEU A 149 -2.33 5.80 25.05
C LEU A 149 -3.12 7.04 25.49
N GLU A 150 -2.54 7.83 26.36
CA GLU A 150 -3.11 9.12 26.76
C GLU A 150 -3.14 10.08 25.56
N LYS A 151 -4.21 10.85 25.45
CA LYS A 151 -4.31 11.88 24.41
C LYS A 151 -3.40 13.06 24.74
N GLU A 152 -2.49 13.33 23.85
CA GLU A 152 -1.53 14.42 23.97
C GLU A 152 -1.89 15.60 23.05
N ALA A 153 -1.53 16.81 23.44
CA ALA A 153 -1.78 18.01 22.65
C ALA A 153 -0.99 18.00 21.31
N ASN A 154 0.18 17.39 21.32
CA ASN A 154 0.99 17.17 20.12
C ASN A 154 1.48 15.70 20.05
N PRO A 155 0.65 14.78 19.54
CA PRO A 155 0.96 13.35 19.53
C PRO A 155 2.25 12.98 18.78
N PHE A 156 2.64 13.76 17.76
CA PHE A 156 3.86 13.50 16.99
C PHE A 156 5.14 13.77 17.78
N LEU A 157 5.10 14.67 18.74
CA LEU A 157 6.21 14.94 19.66
C LEU A 157 6.09 14.18 20.99
N GLY A 158 4.97 13.51 21.21
CA GLY A 158 4.60 12.81 22.42
C GLY A 158 5.14 11.39 22.55
N TYR A 159 4.44 10.57 23.32
CA TYR A 159 4.79 9.17 23.63
C TYR A 159 4.39 8.24 22.49
N ARG A 160 5.30 8.03 21.53
CA ARG A 160 5.09 7.18 20.36
C ARG A 160 6.39 6.59 19.83
N ALA A 161 6.27 5.72 18.85
CA ALA A 161 7.37 5.11 18.10
C ALA A 161 8.44 4.54 19.05
N ILE A 162 9.71 4.88 18.86
CA ILE A 162 10.81 4.34 19.68
C ILE A 162 10.64 4.63 21.17
N ARG A 163 10.03 5.73 21.57
CA ARG A 163 9.77 6.03 22.97
C ARG A 163 8.81 5.02 23.59
N LEU A 164 7.77 4.65 22.85
CA LEU A 164 6.82 3.61 23.25
C LEU A 164 7.48 2.24 23.29
N CYS A 165 8.34 1.91 22.33
CA CYS A 165 9.01 0.62 22.23
C CYS A 165 10.05 0.39 23.32
N LEU A 166 10.63 1.44 23.91
CA LEU A 166 11.64 1.31 24.96
C LEU A 166 11.03 1.08 26.35
N ASP A 167 9.77 1.41 26.53
CA ASP A 167 9.08 1.33 27.83
C ASP A 167 8.18 0.08 27.94
N ASN A 168 8.00 -0.68 26.85
CA ASN A 168 7.10 -1.85 26.80
C ASN A 168 7.76 -3.11 26.26
#